data_da5d31cc16ed2ae671f4b011d1f7e87b
#
_entry.id   da5d31cc16ed2ae671f4b011d1f7e87b
#
_cell.length_a   1.000
_cell.length_b   1.000
_cell.length_c   1.000
_cell.angle_alpha   90.00
_cell.angle_beta   90.00
_cell.angle_gamma   90.00
#
_symmetry.space_group_name_H-M   'P 1'
#
loop_
_entity.id
_entity.type
_entity.pdbx_description
1 polymer ?
#
loop_
_entity_poly.entity_id
_entity_poly.type
_entity_poly.pdbx_seq_one_letter_code
_entity_poly.pdbx_strand_id
1 'polypeptide(L)'
;MEIPLIDFSSGSDEELAAQLAYAMGEVGFMTVTNIGIPTEIIDAIFRVSSQFFERDTDYKHQYLYRNVSENFGYQGVGMESLEPGKPGDLKETFTLRLAPGSDLGEDRWPSEAFRSTAQNFYNECLGAATRIMRLMARVFELPEDFFSATVGGENVALRLLFYPREQQVADGGEQLGAGAHTDYGILTLLFQSGVGGLEVRDGNGQWIPVPSIPGSVVINTGDLMHRWTNGHFRSTEHRVKPMTSTQDRYSVAFFVDPDSQTLIEVLPQCVDESEGVTYPPITAGEHIRQKLQRSHN
;
A
#
# COMPACT_ATOMS: atom_id res chain seq x y z
N MET A 1 11.79 2.87 18.29
CA MET A 1 11.93 2.97 16.82
C MET A 1 11.30 4.29 16.37
N GLU A 2 11.90 5.01 15.45
CA GLU A 2 11.33 6.22 14.83
C GLU A 2 11.19 5.97 13.32
N ILE A 3 10.10 6.46 12.72
CA ILE A 3 9.89 6.32 11.27
C ILE A 3 10.75 7.39 10.57
N PRO A 4 11.72 7.01 9.72
CA PRO A 4 12.57 7.97 9.01
C PRO A 4 11.77 8.92 8.13
N LEU A 5 12.14 10.21 8.14
CA LEU A 5 11.59 11.26 7.27
C LEU A 5 12.65 11.63 6.23
N ILE A 6 12.31 11.47 4.95
CA ILE A 6 13.23 11.70 3.82
C ILE A 6 12.63 12.75 2.90
N ASP A 7 13.41 13.76 2.54
CA ASP A 7 13.03 14.78 1.55
C ASP A 7 13.58 14.42 0.16
N PHE A 8 12.69 14.05 -0.76
CA PHE A 8 13.07 13.65 -2.13
C PHE A 8 13.45 14.82 -3.04
N SER A 9 13.35 16.06 -2.57
CA SER A 9 13.87 17.25 -3.28
C SER A 9 15.32 17.58 -2.94
N SER A 10 15.89 16.92 -1.92
CA SER A 10 17.23 17.21 -1.39
C SER A 10 18.17 16.02 -1.56
N GLY A 11 19.42 16.30 -1.88
CA GLY A 11 20.46 15.29 -2.05
C GLY A 11 20.54 14.67 -3.45
N SER A 12 21.59 13.89 -3.65
CA SER A 12 21.81 13.09 -4.86
C SER A 12 21.00 11.78 -4.82
N ASP A 13 20.85 11.09 -5.96
CA ASP A 13 20.22 9.76 -5.99
C ASP A 13 20.98 8.75 -5.13
N GLU A 14 22.29 8.88 -4.97
CA GLU A 14 23.13 8.04 -4.09
C GLU A 14 22.79 8.28 -2.61
N GLU A 15 22.64 9.54 -2.20
CA GLU A 15 22.25 9.89 -0.82
C GLU A 15 20.84 9.43 -0.51
N LEU A 16 19.91 9.61 -1.46
CA LEU A 16 18.52 9.12 -1.33
C LEU A 16 18.47 7.59 -1.26
N ALA A 17 19.26 6.88 -2.08
CA ALA A 17 19.34 5.42 -2.04
C ALA A 17 19.88 4.92 -0.69
N ALA A 18 20.90 5.59 -0.11
CA ALA A 18 21.43 5.25 1.20
C ALA A 18 20.42 5.46 2.33
N GLN A 19 19.67 6.58 2.32
CA GLN A 19 18.61 6.86 3.29
C GLN A 19 17.46 5.84 3.16
N LEU A 20 17.08 5.50 1.93
CA LEU A 20 16.08 4.48 1.64
C LEU A 20 16.54 3.11 2.14
N ALA A 21 17.79 2.71 1.87
CA ALA A 21 18.35 1.44 2.34
C ALA A 21 18.28 1.32 3.87
N TYR A 22 18.64 2.37 4.58
CA TYR A 22 18.51 2.42 6.04
C TYR A 22 17.05 2.27 6.49
N ALA A 23 16.13 3.06 5.91
CA ALA A 23 14.72 3.05 6.30
C ALA A 23 14.07 1.69 6.06
N MET A 24 14.29 1.09 4.87
CA MET A 24 13.70 -0.19 4.50
C MET A 24 14.38 -1.38 5.20
N GLY A 25 15.68 -1.29 5.48
CA GLY A 25 16.42 -2.33 6.20
C GLY A 25 16.13 -2.36 7.69
N GLU A 26 16.06 -1.20 8.36
CA GLU A 26 15.89 -1.14 9.81
C GLU A 26 14.43 -1.11 10.25
N VAL A 27 13.56 -0.44 9.47
CA VAL A 27 12.16 -0.19 9.85
C VAL A 27 11.17 -0.86 8.91
N GLY A 28 11.46 -0.93 7.61
CA GLY A 28 10.53 -1.34 6.55
C GLY A 28 9.53 -0.24 6.19
N PHE A 29 9.62 0.93 6.82
CA PHE A 29 8.75 2.09 6.63
C PHE A 29 9.56 3.38 6.58
N MET A 30 9.10 4.34 5.79
CA MET A 30 9.59 5.72 5.79
C MET A 30 8.45 6.69 5.50
N THR A 31 8.61 7.95 5.89
CA THR A 31 7.78 9.07 5.45
C THR A 31 8.59 9.89 4.45
N VAL A 32 8.00 10.22 3.32
CA VAL A 32 8.67 10.98 2.25
C VAL A 32 7.93 12.28 2.01
N THR A 33 8.67 13.40 1.93
CA THR A 33 8.17 14.68 1.41
C THR A 33 8.72 14.92 0.00
N ASN A 34 8.05 15.78 -0.76
CA ASN A 34 8.46 16.17 -2.11
C ASN A 34 8.66 14.97 -3.06
N ILE A 35 7.75 13.99 -3.01
CA ILE A 35 7.80 12.76 -3.81
C ILE A 35 7.73 13.01 -5.33
N GLY A 36 7.34 14.22 -5.75
CA GLY A 36 7.21 14.61 -7.15
C GLY A 36 5.78 14.61 -7.68
N ILE A 37 4.79 14.21 -6.88
CA ILE A 37 3.37 14.29 -7.26
C ILE A 37 2.84 15.67 -6.88
N PRO A 38 2.22 16.42 -7.82
CA PRO A 38 1.64 17.73 -7.53
C PRO A 38 0.56 17.66 -6.44
N THR A 39 0.59 18.62 -5.52
CA THR A 39 -0.36 18.68 -4.38
C THR A 39 -1.81 18.72 -4.87
N GLU A 40 -2.08 19.41 -5.99
CA GLU A 40 -3.40 19.55 -6.59
C GLU A 40 -3.98 18.18 -7.01
N ILE A 41 -3.13 17.25 -7.43
CA ILE A 41 -3.53 15.89 -7.82
C ILE A 41 -3.84 15.06 -6.57
N ILE A 42 -3.04 15.23 -5.51
CA ILE A 42 -3.28 14.58 -4.20
C ILE A 42 -4.61 15.12 -3.62
N ASP A 43 -4.82 16.42 -3.63
CA ASP A 43 -6.07 17.02 -3.13
C ASP A 43 -7.29 16.58 -3.94
N ALA A 44 -7.13 16.43 -5.26
CA ALA A 44 -8.21 15.99 -6.13
C ALA A 44 -8.66 14.56 -5.83
N ILE A 45 -7.74 13.61 -5.61
CA ILE A 45 -8.12 12.23 -5.27
C ILE A 45 -8.80 12.16 -3.92
N PHE A 46 -8.36 12.90 -2.90
CA PHE A 46 -9.05 12.97 -1.61
C PHE A 46 -10.46 13.58 -1.73
N ARG A 47 -10.63 14.59 -2.58
CA ARG A 47 -11.93 15.22 -2.83
C ARG A 47 -12.93 14.26 -3.47
N VAL A 48 -12.55 13.54 -4.52
CA VAL A 48 -13.47 12.57 -5.16
C VAL A 48 -13.72 11.36 -4.27
N SER A 49 -12.75 10.99 -3.43
CA SER A 49 -12.89 9.95 -2.42
C SER A 49 -13.95 10.34 -1.38
N SER A 50 -13.85 11.53 -0.77
CA SER A 50 -14.83 12.01 0.21
C SER A 50 -16.23 12.14 -0.40
N GLN A 51 -16.34 12.73 -1.60
CA GLN A 51 -17.61 12.84 -2.33
C GLN A 51 -18.29 11.49 -2.59
N PHE A 52 -17.51 10.43 -2.81
CA PHE A 52 -18.06 9.09 -2.99
C PHE A 52 -18.51 8.47 -1.65
N PHE A 53 -17.65 8.48 -0.62
CA PHE A 53 -17.96 7.82 0.65
C PHE A 53 -19.06 8.54 1.45
N GLU A 54 -19.27 9.84 1.26
CA GLU A 54 -20.36 10.62 1.84
C GLU A 54 -21.74 10.33 1.23
N ARG A 55 -21.79 9.59 0.09
CA ARG A 55 -23.07 9.17 -0.50
C ARG A 55 -23.75 8.12 0.37
N ASP A 56 -25.08 8.02 0.20
CA ASP A 56 -25.86 6.98 0.86
C ASP A 56 -25.42 5.55 0.41
N THR A 57 -25.80 4.59 1.22
CA THR A 57 -25.43 3.19 1.01
C THR A 57 -25.97 2.64 -0.32
N ASP A 58 -27.18 3.02 -0.70
CA ASP A 58 -27.83 2.54 -1.95
C ASP A 58 -27.04 3.02 -3.19
N TYR A 59 -26.54 4.25 -3.16
CA TYR A 59 -25.67 4.75 -4.21
C TYR A 59 -24.35 3.97 -4.27
N LYS A 60 -23.66 3.79 -3.13
CA LYS A 60 -22.38 3.07 -3.06
C LYS A 60 -22.51 1.61 -3.49
N HIS A 61 -23.64 0.97 -3.19
CA HIS A 61 -23.91 -0.42 -3.57
C HIS A 61 -24.08 -0.64 -5.08
N GLN A 62 -24.27 0.38 -5.89
CA GLN A 62 -24.26 0.26 -7.35
C GLN A 62 -22.87 -0.13 -7.89
N TYR A 63 -21.82 0.13 -7.11
CA TYR A 63 -20.41 -0.04 -7.47
C TYR A 63 -19.70 -1.16 -6.68
N LEU A 64 -20.47 -2.12 -6.15
CA LEU A 64 -19.90 -3.19 -5.33
C LEU A 64 -18.73 -3.91 -6.01
N TYR A 65 -17.75 -4.28 -5.19
CA TYR A 65 -16.68 -5.19 -5.54
C TYR A 65 -17.26 -6.55 -5.92
N ARG A 66 -16.98 -7.06 -7.11
CA ARG A 66 -17.60 -8.28 -7.64
C ARG A 66 -16.76 -9.52 -7.40
N ASN A 67 -15.47 -9.41 -7.67
CA ASN A 67 -14.56 -10.55 -7.59
C ASN A 67 -13.08 -10.14 -7.60
N VAL A 68 -12.21 -11.06 -7.16
CA VAL A 68 -10.75 -10.86 -7.08
C VAL A 68 -10.11 -10.65 -8.47
N SER A 69 -10.66 -11.24 -9.52
CA SER A 69 -10.07 -11.11 -10.85
C SER A 69 -10.23 -9.72 -11.45
N GLU A 70 -11.33 -9.01 -11.15
CA GLU A 70 -11.48 -7.60 -11.49
C GLU A 70 -10.66 -6.72 -10.54
N ASN A 71 -10.69 -7.05 -9.25
CA ASN A 71 -10.14 -6.26 -8.15
C ASN A 71 -10.56 -4.78 -8.25
N PHE A 72 -11.86 -4.56 -8.43
CA PHE A 72 -12.45 -3.26 -8.66
C PHE A 72 -13.80 -3.12 -7.94
N GLY A 73 -14.00 -2.00 -7.24
CA GLY A 73 -15.29 -1.63 -6.68
C GLY A 73 -15.28 -1.39 -5.17
N TYR A 74 -16.48 -1.14 -4.65
CA TYR A 74 -16.76 -0.74 -3.27
C TYR A 74 -16.95 -1.95 -2.34
N GLN A 75 -16.40 -1.85 -1.14
CA GLN A 75 -16.67 -2.76 -0.03
C GLN A 75 -17.01 -1.92 1.23
N GLY A 76 -18.11 -2.28 1.88
CA GLY A 76 -18.60 -1.60 3.10
C GLY A 76 -17.88 -2.04 4.36
N VAL A 77 -18.21 -1.39 5.48
CA VAL A 77 -17.67 -1.71 6.82
C VAL A 77 -17.90 -3.17 7.15
N GLY A 78 -16.86 -3.85 7.63
CA GLY A 78 -16.90 -5.25 8.06
C GLY A 78 -16.93 -6.29 6.93
N MET A 79 -16.91 -5.87 5.67
CA MET A 79 -16.88 -6.80 4.52
C MET A 79 -15.49 -7.40 4.25
N GLU A 80 -14.46 -6.86 4.87
CA GLU A 80 -13.08 -7.34 4.78
C GLU A 80 -12.50 -7.51 6.17
N SER A 81 -11.67 -8.54 6.37
CA SER A 81 -10.84 -8.72 7.56
C SER A 81 -9.40 -8.97 7.11
N LEU A 82 -8.48 -8.08 7.48
CA LEU A 82 -7.06 -8.26 7.19
C LEU A 82 -6.37 -9.18 8.19
N GLU A 83 -6.92 -9.32 9.39
CA GLU A 83 -6.39 -10.20 10.43
C GLU A 83 -7.27 -11.47 10.51
N PRO A 84 -6.75 -12.65 10.12
CA PRO A 84 -7.53 -13.89 10.11
C PRO A 84 -8.15 -14.23 11.48
N GLY A 85 -9.43 -14.59 11.48
CA GLY A 85 -10.16 -14.95 12.69
C GLY A 85 -10.60 -13.78 13.57
N LYS A 86 -10.39 -12.54 13.15
CA LYS A 86 -10.89 -11.34 13.81
C LYS A 86 -12.15 -10.80 13.12
N PRO A 87 -12.94 -9.97 13.82
CA PRO A 87 -14.07 -9.26 13.20
C PRO A 87 -13.63 -8.42 11.99
N GLY A 88 -14.54 -8.20 11.05
CA GLY A 88 -14.26 -7.36 9.88
C GLY A 88 -13.81 -5.95 10.25
N ASP A 89 -12.95 -5.38 9.43
CA ASP A 89 -12.34 -4.07 9.63
C ASP A 89 -13.38 -2.94 9.60
N LEU A 90 -13.17 -1.92 10.44
CA LEU A 90 -14.02 -0.74 10.56
C LEU A 90 -13.71 0.30 9.48
N LYS A 91 -13.73 -0.11 8.22
CA LYS A 91 -13.46 0.75 7.08
C LYS A 91 -14.38 0.46 5.90
N GLU A 92 -14.58 1.46 5.07
CA GLU A 92 -15.09 1.30 3.70
C GLU A 92 -13.92 1.44 2.72
N THR A 93 -13.99 0.75 1.60
CA THR A 93 -12.93 0.83 0.57
C THR A 93 -13.53 0.92 -0.83
N PHE A 94 -12.81 1.58 -1.74
CA PHE A 94 -13.03 1.48 -3.16
C PHE A 94 -11.69 1.12 -3.82
N THR A 95 -11.61 -0.07 -4.39
CA THR A 95 -10.41 -0.60 -5.02
C THR A 95 -10.46 -0.37 -6.53
N LEU A 96 -9.33 0.00 -7.12
CA LEU A 96 -9.17 0.23 -8.55
C LEU A 96 -7.91 -0.47 -9.02
N ARG A 97 -8.08 -1.53 -9.83
CA ARG A 97 -6.99 -2.14 -10.58
C ARG A 97 -7.20 -1.83 -12.07
N LEU A 98 -6.23 -1.15 -12.67
CA LEU A 98 -6.28 -0.71 -14.06
C LEU A 98 -5.36 -1.59 -14.91
N ALA A 99 -5.56 -2.91 -14.87
CA ALA A 99 -4.74 -3.86 -15.62
C ALA A 99 -4.79 -3.57 -17.13
N PRO A 100 -3.66 -3.69 -17.85
CA PRO A 100 -3.62 -3.48 -19.29
C PRO A 100 -4.63 -4.36 -20.03
N GLY A 101 -5.42 -3.76 -20.93
CA GLY A 101 -6.44 -4.47 -21.69
C GLY A 101 -7.73 -4.80 -20.94
N SER A 102 -7.86 -4.43 -19.66
CA SER A 102 -9.14 -4.54 -18.95
C SER A 102 -10.11 -3.48 -19.46
N ASP A 103 -11.28 -3.91 -19.90
CA ASP A 103 -12.41 -3.02 -20.22
C ASP A 103 -13.37 -3.04 -19.03
N LEU A 104 -13.19 -2.08 -18.14
CA LEU A 104 -14.17 -1.79 -17.09
C LEU A 104 -15.21 -0.86 -17.73
N GLY A 105 -16.39 -1.38 -18.02
CA GLY A 105 -17.50 -0.60 -18.58
C GLY A 105 -17.75 0.72 -17.84
N GLU A 106 -18.31 1.72 -18.51
CA GLU A 106 -18.56 3.05 -17.93
C GLU A 106 -19.45 3.00 -16.68
N ASP A 107 -20.36 2.04 -16.61
CA ASP A 107 -21.26 1.77 -15.50
C ASP A 107 -20.55 1.32 -14.20
N ARG A 108 -19.26 0.96 -14.29
CA ARG A 108 -18.44 0.61 -13.11
C ARG A 108 -17.92 1.83 -12.36
N TRP A 109 -17.95 3.01 -12.97
CA TRP A 109 -17.38 4.22 -12.41
C TRP A 109 -18.47 5.12 -11.80
N PRO A 110 -18.26 5.66 -10.58
CA PRO A 110 -19.22 6.58 -9.94
C PRO A 110 -19.53 7.82 -10.78
N SER A 111 -18.53 8.31 -11.52
CA SER A 111 -18.66 9.42 -12.47
C SER A 111 -17.43 9.52 -13.35
N GLU A 112 -17.54 10.27 -14.47
CA GLU A 112 -16.36 10.58 -15.30
C GLU A 112 -15.31 11.40 -14.53
N ALA A 113 -15.73 12.32 -13.66
CA ALA A 113 -14.81 13.09 -12.81
C ALA A 113 -14.06 12.18 -11.83
N PHE A 114 -14.72 11.17 -11.24
CA PHE A 114 -14.07 10.18 -10.40
C PHE A 114 -13.06 9.35 -11.20
N ARG A 115 -13.45 8.87 -12.38
CA ARG A 115 -12.61 8.07 -13.27
C ARG A 115 -11.35 8.82 -13.68
N SER A 116 -11.52 10.01 -14.27
CA SER A 116 -10.38 10.81 -14.79
C SER A 116 -9.43 11.22 -13.67
N THR A 117 -9.93 11.61 -12.49
CA THR A 117 -9.11 11.94 -11.32
C THR A 117 -8.33 10.73 -10.83
N ALA A 118 -8.99 9.56 -10.69
CA ALA A 118 -8.35 8.34 -10.21
C ALA A 118 -7.28 7.83 -11.19
N GLN A 119 -7.54 7.90 -12.50
CA GLN A 119 -6.57 7.52 -13.53
C GLN A 119 -5.35 8.44 -13.54
N ASN A 120 -5.57 9.76 -13.41
CA ASN A 120 -4.48 10.73 -13.34
C ASN A 120 -3.61 10.50 -12.11
N PHE A 121 -4.23 10.35 -10.94
CA PHE A 121 -3.52 10.04 -9.69
C PHE A 121 -2.76 8.71 -9.77
N TYR A 122 -3.36 7.68 -10.36
CA TYR A 122 -2.72 6.38 -10.57
C TYR A 122 -1.43 6.50 -11.39
N ASN A 123 -1.45 7.27 -12.49
CA ASN A 123 -0.29 7.47 -13.35
C ASN A 123 0.85 8.22 -12.63
N GLU A 124 0.51 9.25 -11.85
CA GLU A 124 1.50 9.98 -11.03
C GLU A 124 2.13 9.08 -9.97
N CYS A 125 1.33 8.26 -9.28
CA CYS A 125 1.83 7.30 -8.32
C CYS A 125 2.74 6.25 -8.97
N LEU A 126 2.41 5.77 -10.17
CA LEU A 126 3.25 4.82 -10.89
C LEU A 126 4.60 5.43 -11.27
N GLY A 127 4.62 6.71 -11.69
CA GLY A 127 5.85 7.45 -11.94
C GLY A 127 6.72 7.60 -10.68
N ALA A 128 6.11 7.99 -9.57
CA ALA A 128 6.80 8.09 -8.27
C ALA A 128 7.33 6.73 -7.78
N ALA A 129 6.52 5.67 -7.89
CA ALA A 129 6.93 4.31 -7.55
C ALA A 129 8.10 3.82 -8.41
N THR A 130 8.10 4.12 -9.71
CA THR A 130 9.21 3.80 -10.63
C THR A 130 10.51 4.48 -10.18
N ARG A 131 10.46 5.75 -9.76
CA ARG A 131 11.63 6.44 -9.20
C ARG A 131 12.15 5.76 -7.93
N ILE A 132 11.25 5.35 -7.02
CA ILE A 132 11.63 4.65 -5.80
C ILE A 132 12.28 3.29 -6.13
N MET A 133 11.67 2.51 -7.03
CA MET A 133 12.22 1.22 -7.46
C MET A 133 13.61 1.36 -8.11
N ARG A 134 13.86 2.45 -8.83
CA ARG A 134 15.20 2.77 -9.35
C ARG A 134 16.22 3.01 -8.24
N LEU A 135 15.84 3.75 -7.20
CA LEU A 135 16.70 3.95 -6.01
C LEU A 135 16.94 2.62 -5.27
N MET A 136 15.92 1.77 -5.16
CA MET A 136 16.05 0.42 -4.58
C MET A 136 17.01 -0.46 -5.40
N ALA A 137 16.95 -0.40 -6.72
CA ALA A 137 17.88 -1.15 -7.59
C ALA A 137 19.33 -0.71 -7.37
N ARG A 138 19.58 0.60 -7.21
CA ARG A 138 20.92 1.14 -6.90
C ARG A 138 21.48 0.62 -5.57
N VAL A 139 20.64 0.42 -4.55
CA VAL A 139 21.09 -0.15 -3.26
C VAL A 139 21.77 -1.50 -3.45
N PHE A 140 21.31 -2.30 -4.40
CA PHE A 140 21.83 -3.64 -4.67
C PHE A 140 22.72 -3.71 -5.93
N GLU A 141 23.18 -2.56 -6.43
CA GLU A 141 24.03 -2.48 -7.66
C GLU A 141 23.41 -3.19 -8.87
N LEU A 142 22.07 -3.13 -8.99
CA LEU A 142 21.30 -3.71 -10.09
C LEU A 142 21.04 -2.68 -11.20
N PRO A 143 20.69 -3.14 -12.42
CA PRO A 143 20.18 -2.24 -13.46
C PRO A 143 19.01 -1.37 -12.93
N GLU A 144 18.98 -0.10 -13.30
CA GLU A 144 18.01 0.86 -12.76
C GLU A 144 16.55 0.45 -12.97
N ASP A 145 16.24 -0.29 -14.00
CA ASP A 145 14.90 -0.79 -14.34
C ASP A 145 14.60 -2.20 -13.79
N PHE A 146 15.53 -2.82 -13.05
CA PHE A 146 15.41 -4.21 -12.60
C PHE A 146 14.07 -4.53 -11.95
N PHE A 147 13.63 -3.73 -10.99
CA PHE A 147 12.33 -3.94 -10.34
C PHE A 147 11.17 -3.41 -11.19
N SER A 148 11.31 -2.22 -11.78
CA SER A 148 10.21 -1.60 -12.55
C SER A 148 9.87 -2.37 -13.84
N ALA A 149 10.82 -3.06 -14.45
CA ALA A 149 10.59 -3.92 -15.62
C ALA A 149 9.66 -5.12 -15.31
N THR A 150 9.47 -5.46 -14.04
CA THR A 150 8.56 -6.53 -13.61
C THR A 150 7.14 -6.05 -13.33
N VAL A 151 6.89 -4.75 -13.42
CA VAL A 151 5.61 -4.11 -13.12
C VAL A 151 4.95 -3.66 -14.42
N GLY A 152 4.27 -4.58 -15.09
CA GLY A 152 3.50 -4.29 -16.32
C GLY A 152 2.10 -3.71 -16.05
N GLY A 153 1.70 -3.58 -14.79
CA GLY A 153 0.41 -3.04 -14.37
C GLY A 153 -0.66 -4.10 -14.08
N GLU A 154 -0.37 -5.38 -14.26
CA GLU A 154 -1.32 -6.46 -13.99
C GLU A 154 -1.79 -6.47 -12.52
N ASN A 155 -0.86 -6.22 -11.59
CA ASN A 155 -1.10 -6.31 -10.14
C ASN A 155 -0.89 -4.98 -9.42
N VAL A 156 -0.95 -3.86 -10.12
CA VAL A 156 -0.92 -2.53 -9.50
C VAL A 156 -2.33 -2.11 -9.13
N ALA A 157 -2.54 -1.67 -7.89
CA ALA A 157 -3.87 -1.29 -7.41
C ALA A 157 -3.84 0.03 -6.64
N LEU A 158 -4.83 0.88 -6.92
CA LEU A 158 -5.15 2.07 -6.15
C LEU A 158 -6.34 1.76 -5.23
N ARG A 159 -6.24 2.11 -3.95
CA ARG A 159 -7.28 1.85 -2.98
C ARG A 159 -7.61 3.11 -2.19
N LEU A 160 -8.85 3.57 -2.32
CA LEU A 160 -9.41 4.63 -1.51
C LEU A 160 -9.98 4.00 -0.24
N LEU A 161 -9.66 4.57 0.93
CA LEU A 161 -10.08 4.03 2.23
C LEU A 161 -10.74 5.14 3.06
N PHE A 162 -11.86 4.80 3.65
CA PHE A 162 -12.63 5.66 4.54
C PHE A 162 -12.85 4.98 5.88
N TYR A 163 -12.50 5.67 6.95
CA TYR A 163 -12.70 5.24 8.32
C TYR A 163 -13.66 6.23 8.99
N PRO A 164 -14.93 5.85 9.20
CA PRO A 164 -15.91 6.72 9.87
C PRO A 164 -15.43 7.13 11.24
N ARG A 165 -15.70 8.37 11.63
CA ARG A 165 -15.51 8.84 13.01
C ARG A 165 -16.42 8.05 13.97
N GLU A 166 -16.04 8.04 15.27
CA GLU A 166 -16.86 7.45 16.32
C GLU A 166 -17.24 5.99 16.05
N GLN A 167 -16.25 5.20 15.63
CA GLN A 167 -16.47 3.78 15.34
C GLN A 167 -16.90 3.05 16.61
N GLN A 168 -18.03 2.37 16.53
CA GLN A 168 -18.48 1.46 17.58
C GLN A 168 -17.70 0.15 17.44
N VAL A 169 -16.78 -0.08 18.36
CA VAL A 169 -16.04 -1.34 18.45
C VAL A 169 -16.96 -2.37 19.06
N ALA A 170 -17.09 -3.54 18.44
CA ALA A 170 -17.86 -4.65 18.99
C ALA A 170 -17.37 -5.05 20.41
N ASP A 171 -18.26 -5.60 21.23
CA ASP A 171 -17.93 -6.06 22.58
C ASP A 171 -16.71 -6.99 22.58
N GLY A 172 -15.66 -6.58 23.32
CA GLY A 172 -14.38 -7.31 23.35
C GLY A 172 -13.16 -6.52 22.89
N GLY A 173 -13.33 -5.36 22.22
CA GLY A 173 -12.25 -4.41 21.92
C GLY A 173 -11.23 -4.85 20.85
N GLU A 174 -11.50 -5.96 20.14
CA GLU A 174 -10.55 -6.57 19.19
C GLU A 174 -10.71 -6.04 17.74
N GLN A 175 -11.77 -5.29 17.45
CA GLN A 175 -12.04 -4.78 16.11
C GLN A 175 -11.21 -3.53 15.82
N LEU A 176 -10.51 -3.52 14.70
CA LEU A 176 -9.59 -2.45 14.28
C LEU A 176 -10.16 -1.67 13.08
N GLY A 177 -9.64 -0.48 12.82
CA GLY A 177 -9.88 0.23 11.57
C GLY A 177 -9.35 -0.56 10.37
N ALA A 178 -8.12 -1.09 10.50
CA ALA A 178 -7.55 -2.10 9.63
C ALA A 178 -6.75 -3.08 10.50
N GLY A 179 -7.01 -4.38 10.38
CA GLY A 179 -6.34 -5.44 11.12
C GLY A 179 -4.83 -5.47 10.88
N ALA A 180 -4.08 -6.11 11.80
CA ALA A 180 -2.64 -6.23 11.69
C ALA A 180 -2.26 -7.14 10.50
N HIS A 181 -1.43 -6.62 9.58
CA HIS A 181 -1.02 -7.30 8.35
C HIS A 181 0.32 -6.80 7.83
N THR A 182 0.87 -7.51 6.86
CA THR A 182 1.96 -7.05 5.98
C THR A 182 1.43 -6.91 4.57
N ASP A 183 1.98 -5.96 3.80
CA ASP A 183 1.68 -5.84 2.38
C ASP A 183 2.37 -6.95 1.58
N TYR A 184 1.80 -7.32 0.43
CA TYR A 184 2.23 -8.51 -0.31
C TYR A 184 3.35 -8.25 -1.31
N GLY A 185 3.39 -7.05 -1.91
CA GLY A 185 4.15 -6.72 -3.11
C GLY A 185 5.57 -6.18 -2.91
N ILE A 186 5.95 -5.30 -3.83
CA ILE A 186 7.24 -4.60 -3.82
C ILE A 186 7.20 -3.45 -2.82
N LEU A 187 6.26 -2.53 -3.01
CA LEU A 187 6.12 -1.33 -2.18
C LEU A 187 4.68 -0.80 -2.19
N THR A 188 4.36 -0.05 -1.14
CA THR A 188 3.11 0.69 -0.99
C THR A 188 3.39 2.17 -0.78
N LEU A 189 2.65 3.03 -1.47
CA LEU A 189 2.58 4.47 -1.22
C LEU A 189 1.26 4.78 -0.52
N LEU A 190 1.32 5.26 0.71
CA LEU A 190 0.13 5.60 1.50
C LEU A 190 0.04 7.10 1.76
N PHE A 191 -1.00 7.73 1.24
CA PHE A 191 -1.36 9.13 1.47
C PHE A 191 -2.41 9.21 2.57
N GLN A 192 -2.30 10.18 3.49
CA GLN A 192 -3.18 10.34 4.64
C GLN A 192 -3.78 11.74 4.70
N SER A 193 -5.04 11.86 5.13
CA SER A 193 -5.80 13.12 5.21
C SER A 193 -5.51 13.97 6.47
N GLY A 194 -4.39 13.77 7.14
CA GLY A 194 -4.04 14.53 8.35
C GLY A 194 -4.54 13.90 9.67
N VAL A 195 -5.46 12.94 9.62
CA VAL A 195 -5.91 12.17 10.79
C VAL A 195 -5.01 10.95 10.96
N GLY A 196 -4.40 10.79 12.13
CA GLY A 196 -3.51 9.66 12.45
C GLY A 196 -4.24 8.30 12.53
N GLY A 197 -3.63 7.33 13.25
CA GLY A 197 -4.22 6.02 13.51
C GLY A 197 -3.41 4.86 12.93
N LEU A 198 -2.53 5.10 11.95
CA LEU A 198 -1.59 4.09 11.47
C LEU A 198 -0.53 3.80 12.55
N GLU A 199 -0.29 2.51 12.79
CA GLU A 199 0.77 2.03 13.68
C GLU A 199 1.57 0.92 12.98
N VAL A 200 2.87 0.91 13.25
CA VAL A 200 3.84 -0.07 12.74
C VAL A 200 4.42 -0.84 13.91
N ARG A 201 4.61 -2.14 13.76
CA ARG A 201 5.16 -2.99 14.80
C ARG A 201 6.69 -2.97 14.77
N ASP A 202 7.32 -2.60 15.87
CA ASP A 202 8.78 -2.60 15.95
C ASP A 202 9.36 -4.00 16.22
N GLY A 203 10.70 -4.11 16.18
CA GLY A 203 11.41 -5.37 16.44
C GLY A 203 11.23 -5.93 17.86
N ASN A 204 10.71 -5.14 18.81
CA ASN A 204 10.37 -5.57 20.16
C ASN A 204 8.87 -5.94 20.30
N GLY A 205 8.12 -5.91 19.20
CA GLY A 205 6.69 -6.20 19.18
C GLY A 205 5.80 -5.05 19.65
N GLN A 206 6.34 -3.83 19.81
CA GLN A 206 5.58 -2.64 20.22
C GLN A 206 4.99 -1.93 19.01
N TRP A 207 3.76 -1.41 19.16
CA TRP A 207 3.10 -0.61 18.15
C TRP A 207 3.51 0.85 18.23
N ILE A 208 4.15 1.35 17.19
CA ILE A 208 4.68 2.72 17.07
C ILE A 208 3.77 3.52 16.14
N PRO A 209 3.23 4.66 16.58
CA PRO A 209 2.39 5.48 15.73
C PRO A 209 3.21 6.12 14.58
N VAL A 210 2.64 6.11 13.37
CA VAL A 210 3.18 6.82 12.21
C VAL A 210 2.55 8.20 12.13
N PRO A 211 3.32 9.28 12.26
CA PRO A 211 2.78 10.62 12.15
C PRO A 211 2.14 10.89 10.77
N SER A 212 0.98 11.53 10.76
CA SER A 212 0.40 12.07 9.52
C SER A 212 0.94 13.47 9.28
N ILE A 213 1.93 13.60 8.42
CA ILE A 213 2.59 14.87 8.09
C ILE A 213 1.93 15.44 6.82
N PRO A 214 1.42 16.67 6.82
CA PRO A 214 0.84 17.28 5.62
C PRO A 214 1.80 17.28 4.44
N GLY A 215 1.32 16.89 3.25
CA GLY A 215 2.13 16.85 2.03
C GLY A 215 3.14 15.71 1.96
N SER A 216 3.11 14.77 2.91
CA SER A 216 3.97 13.60 2.90
C SER A 216 3.24 12.34 2.44
N VAL A 217 4.03 11.33 2.07
CA VAL A 217 3.62 9.97 1.72
C VAL A 217 4.34 9.00 2.63
N VAL A 218 3.61 8.07 3.24
CA VAL A 218 4.21 6.94 3.95
C VAL A 218 4.50 5.85 2.93
N ILE A 219 5.71 5.30 2.95
CA ILE A 219 6.15 4.26 2.02
C ILE A 219 6.65 3.08 2.82
N ASN A 220 6.25 1.88 2.42
CA ASN A 220 6.73 0.64 3.00
C ASN A 220 6.99 -0.42 1.94
N THR A 221 7.87 -1.37 2.25
CA THR A 221 8.15 -2.56 1.46
C THR A 221 7.26 -3.73 1.90
N GLY A 222 6.88 -4.56 0.94
CA GLY A 222 6.04 -5.73 1.16
C GLY A 222 6.81 -7.05 1.15
N ASP A 223 6.07 -8.15 1.29
CA ASP A 223 6.60 -9.50 1.45
C ASP A 223 7.42 -9.98 0.25
N LEU A 224 7.04 -9.61 -0.98
CA LEU A 224 7.82 -10.00 -2.17
C LEU A 224 9.18 -9.32 -2.18
N MET A 225 9.25 -8.04 -1.81
CA MET A 225 10.53 -7.33 -1.70
C MET A 225 11.39 -7.92 -0.58
N HIS A 226 10.79 -8.27 0.56
CA HIS A 226 11.47 -8.94 1.65
C HIS A 226 12.09 -10.28 1.21
N ARG A 227 11.34 -11.09 0.46
CA ARG A 227 11.85 -12.35 -0.11
C ARG A 227 12.96 -12.12 -1.14
N TRP A 228 12.76 -11.18 -2.05
CA TRP A 228 13.72 -10.86 -3.11
C TRP A 228 15.08 -10.47 -2.56
N THR A 229 15.06 -9.69 -1.48
CA THR A 229 16.25 -9.18 -0.80
C THR A 229 16.73 -10.05 0.37
N ASN A 230 16.29 -11.30 0.47
CA ASN A 230 16.65 -12.23 1.55
C ASN A 230 16.49 -11.63 2.97
N GLY A 231 15.52 -10.75 3.15
CA GLY A 231 15.28 -10.08 4.42
C GLY A 231 16.03 -8.77 4.62
N HIS A 232 16.88 -8.32 3.70
CA HIS A 232 17.57 -7.02 3.81
C HIS A 232 16.59 -5.85 3.83
N PHE A 233 15.53 -5.90 3.04
CA PHE A 233 14.39 -5.02 3.19
C PHE A 233 13.28 -5.72 3.97
N ARG A 234 12.73 -5.05 4.97
CA ARG A 234 11.74 -5.63 5.87
C ARG A 234 10.34 -5.51 5.30
N SER A 235 9.53 -6.54 5.46
CA SER A 235 8.08 -6.44 5.40
C SER A 235 7.57 -6.32 6.83
N THR A 236 7.11 -5.14 7.21
CA THR A 236 6.80 -4.83 8.60
C THR A 236 5.29 -4.81 8.83
N GLU A 237 4.85 -5.50 9.89
CA GLU A 237 3.46 -5.58 10.28
C GLU A 237 2.95 -4.19 10.70
N HIS A 238 1.77 -3.82 10.20
CA HIS A 238 1.14 -2.54 10.50
C HIS A 238 -0.38 -2.70 10.62
N ARG A 239 -1.02 -1.71 11.26
CA ARG A 239 -2.47 -1.69 11.51
C ARG A 239 -3.01 -0.27 11.58
N VAL A 240 -4.33 -0.14 11.53
CA VAL A 240 -5.00 1.13 11.82
C VAL A 240 -5.90 0.94 13.04
N LYS A 241 -5.70 1.78 14.06
CA LYS A 241 -6.55 1.76 15.26
C LYS A 241 -8.00 2.16 14.93
N PRO A 242 -8.99 1.76 15.76
CA PRO A 242 -10.33 2.30 15.65
C PRO A 242 -10.30 3.83 15.78
N MET A 243 -11.12 4.51 14.99
CA MET A 243 -11.20 5.97 15.05
C MET A 243 -11.91 6.41 16.33
N THR A 244 -11.18 7.10 17.20
CA THR A 244 -11.72 7.80 18.38
C THR A 244 -11.79 9.31 18.16
N SER A 245 -11.44 9.76 16.96
CA SER A 245 -11.46 11.16 16.53
C SER A 245 -12.88 11.63 16.25
N THR A 246 -13.13 12.93 16.43
CA THR A 246 -14.35 13.60 15.97
C THR A 246 -14.37 13.85 14.46
N GLN A 247 -13.30 13.49 13.76
CA GLN A 247 -13.14 13.64 12.32
C GLN A 247 -13.03 12.29 11.63
N ASP A 248 -13.63 12.19 10.45
CA ASP A 248 -13.48 11.07 9.56
C ASP A 248 -12.03 11.01 9.05
N ARG A 249 -11.49 9.79 8.90
CA ARG A 249 -10.16 9.58 8.33
C ARG A 249 -10.28 9.05 6.91
N TYR A 250 -9.58 9.70 6.00
CA TYR A 250 -9.38 9.20 4.63
C TYR A 250 -7.91 8.82 4.43
N SER A 251 -7.68 7.77 3.69
CA SER A 251 -6.35 7.47 3.16
C SER A 251 -6.45 6.89 1.76
N VAL A 252 -5.37 6.99 1.02
CA VAL A 252 -5.25 6.46 -0.34
C VAL A 252 -4.00 5.62 -0.38
N ALA A 253 -4.13 4.32 -0.66
CA ALA A 253 -3.02 3.39 -0.77
C ALA A 253 -2.80 3.01 -2.24
N PHE A 254 -1.56 3.05 -2.69
CA PHE A 254 -1.15 2.61 -4.02
C PHE A 254 -0.18 1.44 -3.87
N PHE A 255 -0.64 0.25 -4.24
CA PHE A 255 0.10 -0.99 -4.14
C PHE A 255 0.80 -1.30 -5.47
N VAL A 256 2.08 -1.62 -5.39
CA VAL A 256 2.89 -1.94 -6.56
C VAL A 256 3.41 -3.36 -6.42
N ASP A 257 2.73 -4.27 -7.09
CA ASP A 257 3.06 -5.68 -7.11
C ASP A 257 3.59 -6.07 -8.50
N PRO A 258 4.55 -7.00 -8.59
CA PRO A 258 5.04 -7.49 -9.89
C PRO A 258 3.94 -8.26 -10.61
N ASP A 259 4.07 -8.36 -11.92
CA ASP A 259 3.19 -9.21 -12.72
C ASP A 259 3.25 -10.67 -12.27
N SER A 260 2.14 -11.39 -12.36
CA SER A 260 1.95 -12.71 -11.74
C SER A 260 3.00 -13.76 -12.12
N GLN A 261 3.57 -13.67 -13.33
CA GLN A 261 4.59 -14.61 -13.82
C GLN A 261 6.01 -14.24 -13.40
N THR A 262 6.22 -13.10 -12.75
CA THR A 262 7.55 -12.67 -12.29
C THR A 262 8.09 -13.67 -11.27
N LEU A 263 9.25 -14.25 -11.56
CA LEU A 263 9.95 -15.12 -10.63
C LEU A 263 10.69 -14.27 -9.58
N ILE A 264 10.37 -14.51 -8.33
CA ILE A 264 11.03 -13.90 -7.17
C ILE A 264 12.05 -14.89 -6.65
N GLU A 265 13.30 -14.63 -6.97
CA GLU A 265 14.48 -15.41 -6.54
C GLU A 265 15.41 -14.50 -5.77
N VAL A 266 15.96 -14.97 -4.65
CA VAL A 266 16.86 -14.17 -3.81
C VAL A 266 17.99 -13.57 -4.65
N LEU A 267 18.19 -12.26 -4.52
CA LEU A 267 19.26 -11.54 -5.18
C LEU A 267 20.62 -12.09 -4.72
N PRO A 268 21.55 -12.44 -5.63
CA PRO A 268 22.86 -12.95 -5.24
C PRO A 268 23.61 -12.05 -4.26
N GLN A 269 23.45 -10.72 -4.40
CA GLN A 269 24.07 -9.73 -3.51
C GLN A 269 23.51 -9.76 -2.08
N CYS A 270 22.34 -10.37 -1.87
CA CYS A 270 21.68 -10.50 -0.58
C CYS A 270 21.88 -11.89 0.07
N VAL A 271 22.74 -12.71 -0.48
CA VAL A 271 23.09 -14.03 0.08
C VAL A 271 24.32 -13.89 0.94
N ASP A 272 24.18 -14.05 2.25
CA ASP A 272 25.32 -14.17 3.15
C ASP A 272 25.90 -15.59 3.07
N GLU A 273 27.23 -15.73 2.99
CA GLU A 273 27.90 -17.05 2.92
C GLU A 273 27.61 -17.93 4.14
N SER A 274 27.32 -17.31 5.30
CA SER A 274 27.06 -18.02 6.56
C SER A 274 25.59 -18.42 6.73
N GLU A 275 24.64 -17.64 6.20
CA GLU A 275 23.20 -17.84 6.37
C GLU A 275 22.53 -18.47 5.13
N GLY A 276 23.13 -18.28 3.95
CA GLY A 276 22.62 -18.84 2.70
C GLY A 276 21.32 -18.18 2.22
N VAL A 277 20.57 -18.91 1.39
CA VAL A 277 19.28 -18.48 0.83
C VAL A 277 18.15 -18.89 1.78
N THR A 278 17.43 -17.89 2.34
CA THR A 278 16.33 -18.12 3.28
C THR A 278 15.03 -18.48 2.55
N TYR A 279 14.80 -17.90 1.38
CA TYR A 279 13.53 -18.01 0.66
C TYR A 279 13.70 -18.78 -0.66
N PRO A 280 12.99 -19.92 -0.86
CA PRO A 280 12.99 -20.60 -2.15
C PRO A 280 12.32 -19.73 -3.23
N PRO A 281 12.71 -19.89 -4.51
CA PRO A 281 12.06 -19.19 -5.62
C PRO A 281 10.56 -19.44 -5.65
N ILE A 282 9.79 -18.38 -5.96
CA ILE A 282 8.33 -18.42 -6.10
C ILE A 282 7.90 -17.39 -7.14
N THR A 283 6.81 -17.62 -7.87
CA THR A 283 6.23 -16.56 -8.70
C THR A 283 5.44 -15.56 -7.84
N ALA A 284 5.37 -14.30 -8.27
CA ALA A 284 4.60 -13.27 -7.57
C ALA A 284 3.14 -13.68 -7.41
N GLY A 285 2.51 -14.21 -8.46
CA GLY A 285 1.12 -14.68 -8.43
C GLY A 285 0.89 -15.84 -7.45
N GLU A 286 1.84 -16.78 -7.35
CA GLU A 286 1.76 -17.87 -6.36
C GLU A 286 1.83 -17.34 -4.93
N HIS A 287 2.76 -16.43 -4.66
CA HIS A 287 2.89 -15.82 -3.34
C HIS A 287 1.61 -15.07 -2.93
N ILE A 288 1.10 -14.20 -3.79
CA ILE A 288 -0.12 -13.43 -3.54
C ILE A 288 -1.31 -14.39 -3.29
N ARG A 289 -1.46 -15.44 -4.11
CA ARG A 289 -2.50 -16.45 -3.92
C ARG A 289 -2.40 -17.13 -2.55
N GLN A 290 -1.20 -17.53 -2.11
CA GLN A 290 -0.99 -18.14 -0.80
C GLN A 290 -1.36 -17.19 0.35
N LYS A 291 -1.04 -15.90 0.23
CA LYS A 291 -1.40 -14.88 1.22
C LYS A 291 -2.92 -14.69 1.30
N LEU A 292 -3.58 -14.55 0.16
CA LEU A 292 -5.04 -14.41 0.09
C LEU A 292 -5.78 -15.63 0.66
N GLN A 293 -5.30 -16.85 0.41
CA GLN A 293 -5.88 -18.06 1.00
C GLN A 293 -5.79 -18.08 2.52
N ARG A 294 -4.70 -17.55 3.10
CA ARG A 294 -4.52 -17.50 4.57
C ARG A 294 -5.40 -16.44 5.23
N SER A 295 -5.69 -15.34 4.54
CA SER A 295 -6.55 -14.26 5.05
C SER A 295 -8.05 -14.55 4.93
N HIS A 296 -8.46 -15.61 4.19
CA HIS A 296 -9.86 -16.00 3.99
C HIS A 296 -10.24 -17.31 4.71
N ASN A 297 -9.31 -17.93 5.44
CA ASN A 297 -9.54 -19.06 6.34
C ASN A 297 -9.48 -18.63 7.80
#